data_4867f26d530c959a86de497a35ff8fa2
#
_entry.id   4867f26d530c959a86de497a35ff8fa2
#
_cell.length_a   1.000
_cell.length_b   1.000
_cell.length_c   1.000
_cell.angle_alpha   90.00
_cell.angle_beta   90.00
_cell.angle_gamma   90.00
#
_symmetry.space_group_name_H-M   'P 1'
#
loop_
_entity.id
_entity.type
_entity.pdbx_description
1 polymer ?
#
loop_
_entity_poly.entity_id
_entity_poly.type
_entity_poly.pdbx_seq_one_letter_code
_entity_poly.pdbx_strand_id
1 'polypeptide(L)'
;MFESNDSSGNDPTAENCSGFETPRDALTEILRAGAQQMLAAAIEQEVSGYLAERVGLLDEGGHRLVVRNGFLPERGIMTGVGTVPVKQPRVRDKRPPGQREFFTPAVLPKYLRKTKSMEELIPWLYLKGISTNDFPEALQSLLGPEAKGLSASTITRLKSVWEDEYADWSKRSLAGKRYVYLWADGIYCNVRLEDDKQCLLVLMGATADGTKELIAVVDGVRESELSWKEVLLSLKSRGLEDAPELAIGDGALGFWKALREVFPATREQRCTVHKTANVLNKLPKSLQPQAKRLLHNIWQAPTRAEANQAFDLFLETFDAKYPQATGCLAKDREALLTFYDFPAENWCHIRTTNPIESTFATIRLRQRKTRGCGSAKASLTMMFKLAQSASKGWRKLRGHTHLKDLIQGVRFIDGENENTRDEKKLQRSSENNSPKEAAA
;
A
#
# COMPACT_ATOMS: atom_id res chain seq x y z
N MET A 1 -48.27 -10.39 47.75
CA MET A 1 -47.87 -10.53 49.15
C MET A 1 -46.37 -10.65 49.19
N PHE A 2 -45.83 -9.82 50.02
CA PHE A 2 -44.44 -9.51 50.42
C PHE A 2 -43.72 -8.52 49.48
N GLU A 3 -43.82 -7.35 49.79
CA GLU A 3 -43.23 -6.33 50.70
C GLU A 3 -41.80 -5.96 50.35
N SER A 4 -41.73 -4.70 50.00
CA SER A 4 -40.62 -3.78 49.89
C SER A 4 -39.60 -3.85 51.04
N ASN A 5 -38.32 -3.62 50.71
CA ASN A 5 -37.46 -2.89 51.63
C ASN A 5 -36.46 -2.01 50.86
N ASP A 6 -36.69 -0.72 51.00
CA ASP A 6 -35.74 0.35 50.78
C ASP A 6 -34.56 0.22 51.74
N SER A 7 -33.37 0.35 51.23
CA SER A 7 -32.25 0.87 52.04
C SER A 7 -31.33 1.70 51.14
N SER A 8 -31.56 3.00 51.30
CA SER A 8 -30.63 4.06 50.90
C SER A 8 -29.24 3.83 51.51
N GLY A 9 -28.26 3.62 50.65
CA GLY A 9 -26.83 3.69 50.96
C GLY A 9 -26.20 4.79 50.12
N ASN A 10 -26.04 5.95 50.75
CA ASN A 10 -25.17 7.01 50.27
C ASN A 10 -23.73 6.48 50.14
N ASP A 11 -23.22 6.41 48.94
CA ASP A 11 -21.80 6.24 48.66
C ASP A 11 -21.20 7.60 48.23
N PRO A 12 -20.40 8.25 49.08
CA PRO A 12 -19.77 9.53 48.79
C PRO A 12 -18.35 9.33 48.27
N THR A 13 -18.19 8.80 47.06
CA THR A 13 -16.88 8.87 46.36
C THR A 13 -17.05 8.87 44.84
N ALA A 14 -17.80 9.86 44.35
CA ALA A 14 -17.61 10.31 42.99
C ALA A 14 -16.46 11.33 43.02
N GLU A 15 -15.24 10.87 43.31
CA GLU A 15 -14.05 11.68 43.08
C GLU A 15 -13.87 11.90 41.58
N ASN A 16 -14.05 13.16 41.23
CA ASN A 16 -13.62 13.88 40.04
C ASN A 16 -12.31 13.31 39.47
N CYS A 17 -12.36 12.47 38.44
CA CYS A 17 -11.22 12.18 37.58
C CYS A 17 -10.97 13.40 36.68
N SER A 18 -10.62 14.53 37.32
CA SER A 18 -10.04 15.68 36.64
C SER A 18 -8.62 15.32 36.23
N GLY A 19 -8.38 15.30 34.90
CA GLY A 19 -7.09 15.61 34.31
C GLY A 19 -5.93 14.73 34.73
N PHE A 20 -5.64 13.67 34.00
CA PHE A 20 -4.26 13.21 33.85
C PHE A 20 -3.46 14.33 33.21
N GLU A 21 -2.90 15.24 34.03
CA GLU A 21 -1.74 16.01 33.62
C GLU A 21 -0.63 14.99 33.36
N THR A 22 -0.40 14.65 32.08
CA THR A 22 0.78 13.90 31.69
C THR A 22 2.01 14.63 32.24
N PRO A 23 2.90 13.97 32.99
CA PRO A 23 4.13 14.62 33.47
C PRO A 23 4.81 15.27 32.28
N ARG A 24 5.00 16.60 32.33
CA ARG A 24 5.71 17.31 31.28
C ARG A 24 7.08 16.67 31.15
N ASP A 25 7.36 16.02 30.02
CA ASP A 25 8.67 15.46 29.77
C ASP A 25 9.69 16.60 29.73
N ALA A 26 10.50 16.71 30.78
CA ALA A 26 11.53 17.75 30.93
C ALA A 26 12.50 17.77 29.72
N LEU A 27 12.75 16.61 29.11
CA LEU A 27 13.57 16.52 27.91
C LEU A 27 12.90 17.19 26.70
N THR A 28 11.61 16.95 26.49
CA THR A 28 10.86 17.60 25.42
C THR A 28 10.81 19.13 25.58
N GLU A 29 10.68 19.63 26.82
CA GLU A 29 10.71 21.07 27.08
C GLU A 29 12.10 21.67 26.78
N ILE A 30 13.19 21.01 27.18
CA ILE A 30 14.56 21.43 26.87
C ILE A 30 14.79 21.43 25.35
N LEU A 31 14.37 20.38 24.64
CA LEU A 31 14.49 20.30 23.18
C LEU A 31 13.70 21.39 22.46
N ARG A 32 12.49 21.71 22.95
CA ARG A 32 11.67 22.78 22.40
C ARG A 32 12.29 24.16 22.63
N ALA A 33 12.79 24.43 23.83
CA ALA A 33 13.49 25.66 24.16
C ALA A 33 14.80 25.81 23.35
N GLY A 34 15.57 24.74 23.23
CA GLY A 34 16.76 24.71 22.38
C GLY A 34 16.47 24.97 20.91
N ALA A 35 15.43 24.33 20.37
CA ALA A 35 14.97 24.56 18.99
C ALA A 35 14.55 26.01 18.76
N GLN A 36 13.85 26.62 19.72
CA GLN A 36 13.45 28.03 19.66
C GLN A 36 14.67 28.96 19.62
N GLN A 37 15.64 28.72 20.50
CA GLN A 37 16.87 29.52 20.56
C GLN A 37 17.71 29.39 19.29
N MET A 38 17.93 28.18 18.80
CA MET A 38 18.67 27.95 17.57
C MET A 38 18.00 28.57 16.36
N LEU A 39 16.67 28.48 16.26
CA LEU A 39 15.93 29.09 15.16
C LEU A 39 15.96 30.61 15.20
N ALA A 40 15.83 31.18 16.41
CA ALA A 40 15.95 32.63 16.61
C ALA A 40 17.36 33.14 16.23
N ALA A 41 18.41 32.44 16.64
CA ALA A 41 19.79 32.77 16.30
C ALA A 41 20.06 32.68 14.78
N ALA A 42 19.57 31.64 14.13
CA ALA A 42 19.72 31.49 12.68
C ALA A 42 19.02 32.63 11.90
N ILE A 43 17.80 32.98 12.29
CA ILE A 43 17.07 34.09 11.66
C ILE A 43 17.80 35.42 11.91
N GLU A 44 18.31 35.66 13.11
CA GLU A 44 19.06 36.90 13.45
C GLU A 44 20.36 36.99 12.63
N GLN A 45 21.05 35.87 12.42
CA GLN A 45 22.24 35.81 11.56
C GLN A 45 21.90 36.18 10.12
N GLU A 46 20.81 35.63 9.54
CA GLU A 46 20.37 36.00 8.20
C GLU A 46 20.02 37.47 8.06
N VAL A 47 19.31 38.04 9.07
CA VAL A 47 18.96 39.46 9.09
C VAL A 47 20.21 40.35 9.19
N SER A 48 21.16 39.98 10.05
CA SER A 48 22.41 40.71 10.22
C SER A 48 23.26 40.68 8.95
N GLY A 49 23.36 39.52 8.29
CA GLY A 49 24.04 39.37 7.00
C GLY A 49 23.39 40.25 5.92
N TYR A 50 22.07 40.18 5.80
CA TYR A 50 21.30 40.98 4.85
C TYR A 50 21.50 42.50 5.03
N LEU A 51 21.52 42.97 6.29
CA LEU A 51 21.77 44.38 6.62
C LEU A 51 23.24 44.78 6.37
N ALA A 52 24.19 43.91 6.67
CA ALA A 52 25.61 44.15 6.44
C ALA A 52 25.95 44.35 4.96
N GLU A 53 25.38 43.51 4.07
CA GLU A 53 25.53 43.65 2.61
C GLU A 53 25.01 44.99 2.07
N ARG A 54 24.08 45.63 2.80
CA ARG A 54 23.39 46.86 2.37
C ARG A 54 23.75 48.09 3.18
N VAL A 55 24.81 48.02 3.97
CA VAL A 55 25.31 49.12 4.82
C VAL A 55 25.65 50.37 4.00
N GLY A 56 26.15 50.20 2.77
CA GLY A 56 26.51 51.32 1.86
C GLY A 56 25.33 52.01 1.19
N LEU A 57 24.06 51.50 1.37
CA LEU A 57 22.88 52.18 0.84
C LEU A 57 22.44 53.30 1.81
N LEU A 58 22.87 54.52 1.52
CA LEU A 58 22.60 55.72 2.32
C LEU A 58 21.67 56.67 1.58
N ASP A 59 20.89 57.48 2.34
CA ASP A 59 20.13 58.60 1.82
C ASP A 59 21.04 59.86 1.71
N GLU A 60 20.50 60.97 1.22
CA GLU A 60 21.22 62.24 1.07
C GLU A 60 21.75 62.82 2.41
N GLY A 61 21.16 62.37 3.50
CA GLY A 61 21.57 62.74 4.87
C GLY A 61 22.55 61.76 5.52
N GLY A 62 23.03 60.74 4.78
CA GLY A 62 23.96 59.73 5.31
C GLY A 62 23.30 58.67 6.18
N HIS A 63 21.97 58.59 6.23
CA HIS A 63 21.26 57.56 7.00
C HIS A 63 21.02 56.30 6.17
N ARG A 64 21.08 55.12 6.81
CA ARG A 64 20.84 53.84 6.15
C ARG A 64 19.42 53.75 5.60
N LEU A 65 19.31 53.36 4.32
CA LEU A 65 18.03 53.16 3.65
C LEU A 65 17.41 51.80 4.01
N VAL A 66 18.21 50.79 4.32
CA VAL A 66 17.76 49.48 4.74
C VAL A 66 18.07 49.29 6.22
N VAL A 67 17.02 49.18 7.04
CA VAL A 67 17.14 49.18 8.50
C VAL A 67 16.26 48.12 9.13
N ARG A 68 16.66 47.66 10.32
CA ARG A 68 15.80 46.82 11.17
C ARG A 68 14.60 47.66 11.67
N ASN A 69 13.41 47.09 11.65
CA ASN A 69 12.17 47.77 12.03
C ASN A 69 11.27 46.88 12.92
N GLY A 70 11.76 46.52 14.11
CA GLY A 70 11.05 45.73 15.07
C GLY A 70 10.88 44.26 14.63
N PHE A 71 9.77 43.65 15.02
CA PHE A 71 9.43 42.28 14.77
C PHE A 71 8.07 42.13 14.09
N LEU A 72 7.88 41.04 13.36
CA LEU A 72 6.56 40.58 12.95
C LEU A 72 5.83 39.98 14.16
N PRO A 73 4.49 39.85 14.12
CA PRO A 73 3.75 39.14 15.14
C PRO A 73 4.30 37.73 15.33
N GLU A 74 4.34 37.27 16.57
CA GLU A 74 4.77 35.90 16.91
C GLU A 74 3.88 34.89 16.22
N ARG A 75 4.49 33.84 15.70
CA ARG A 75 3.77 32.69 15.08
C ARG A 75 4.34 31.38 15.56
N GLY A 76 3.45 30.38 15.77
CA GLY A 76 3.85 29.06 16.11
C GLY A 76 4.18 28.25 14.86
N ILE A 77 5.31 27.54 14.87
CA ILE A 77 5.73 26.57 13.85
C ILE A 77 5.60 25.18 14.45
N MET A 78 4.76 24.34 13.86
CA MET A 78 4.58 22.96 14.28
C MET A 78 5.79 22.12 13.83
N THR A 79 6.49 21.52 14.79
CA THR A 79 7.69 20.70 14.60
C THR A 79 7.52 19.34 15.25
N GLY A 80 8.49 18.43 15.07
CA GLY A 80 8.49 17.11 15.73
C GLY A 80 8.63 17.17 17.27
N VAL A 81 9.06 18.31 17.83
CA VAL A 81 9.15 18.55 19.27
C VAL A 81 8.02 19.42 19.81
N GLY A 82 6.95 19.58 19.03
CA GLY A 82 5.81 20.45 19.36
C GLY A 82 5.81 21.78 18.62
N THR A 83 4.95 22.69 19.05
CA THR A 83 4.86 24.02 18.46
C THR A 83 5.94 24.93 19.04
N VAL A 84 6.81 25.45 18.18
CA VAL A 84 7.88 26.38 18.53
C VAL A 84 7.42 27.80 18.18
N PRO A 85 7.30 28.73 19.17
CA PRO A 85 6.96 30.12 18.90
C PRO A 85 8.16 30.84 18.31
N VAL A 86 7.93 31.63 17.26
CA VAL A 86 8.97 32.36 16.55
C VAL A 86 8.57 33.82 16.34
N LYS A 87 9.47 34.72 16.74
CA LYS A 87 9.42 36.16 16.44
C LYS A 87 10.43 36.49 15.35
N GLN A 88 9.94 36.81 14.17
CA GLN A 88 10.79 37.15 13.03
C GLN A 88 11.11 38.63 13.04
N PRO A 89 12.41 39.07 13.00
CA PRO A 89 12.76 40.46 12.81
C PRO A 89 12.23 40.99 11.47
N ARG A 90 11.81 42.22 11.47
CA ARG A 90 11.33 42.91 10.26
C ARG A 90 12.42 43.87 9.76
N VAL A 91 12.68 43.80 8.46
CA VAL A 91 13.53 44.76 7.77
C VAL A 91 12.65 45.75 6.99
N ARG A 92 12.98 47.03 7.05
CA ARG A 92 12.34 48.09 6.29
C ARG A 92 13.34 48.66 5.28
N ASP A 93 12.96 48.61 4.02
CA ASP A 93 13.65 49.25 2.92
C ASP A 93 12.92 50.57 2.60
N LYS A 94 13.64 51.71 2.72
CA LYS A 94 13.13 53.07 2.51
C LYS A 94 13.34 53.57 1.08
N ARG A 95 13.97 52.76 0.20
CA ARG A 95 14.17 53.12 -1.21
C ARG A 95 12.84 53.38 -1.92
N PRO A 96 12.85 54.08 -3.08
CA PRO A 96 11.65 54.31 -3.87
C PRO A 96 10.90 53.00 -4.21
N PRO A 97 9.59 53.04 -4.40
CA PRO A 97 8.77 51.80 -4.55
C PRO A 97 9.27 50.80 -5.58
N GLY A 98 9.89 51.25 -6.68
CA GLY A 98 10.41 50.33 -7.72
C GLY A 98 11.74 49.65 -7.38
N GLN A 99 12.42 50.09 -6.30
CA GLN A 99 13.74 49.57 -5.90
C GLN A 99 13.71 48.84 -4.55
N ARG A 100 12.51 48.75 -3.90
CA ARG A 100 12.37 48.10 -2.61
C ARG A 100 12.49 46.59 -2.71
N GLU A 101 13.28 46.04 -1.81
CA GLU A 101 13.39 44.61 -1.60
C GLU A 101 12.72 44.17 -0.30
N PHE A 102 12.07 43.03 -0.33
CA PHE A 102 11.46 42.43 0.85
C PHE A 102 12.36 41.29 1.36
N PHE A 103 12.87 41.48 2.58
CA PHE A 103 13.63 40.42 3.24
C PHE A 103 12.70 39.28 3.68
N THR A 104 13.08 38.07 3.32
CA THR A 104 12.46 36.84 3.81
C THR A 104 13.57 35.88 4.19
N PRO A 105 13.65 35.41 5.47
CA PRO A 105 14.67 34.45 5.85
C PRO A 105 14.52 33.15 5.06
N ALA A 106 15.64 32.55 4.64
CA ALA A 106 15.67 31.28 3.96
C ALA A 106 15.25 30.14 4.90
N VAL A 107 15.69 30.21 6.17
CA VAL A 107 15.32 29.24 7.21
C VAL A 107 13.84 29.27 7.55
N LEU A 108 13.18 30.44 7.41
CA LEU A 108 11.78 30.63 7.75
C LEU A 108 10.98 31.29 6.62
N PRO A 109 10.67 30.54 5.54
CA PRO A 109 9.90 31.05 4.41
C PRO A 109 8.57 31.67 4.85
N LYS A 110 8.09 32.65 4.07
CA LYS A 110 6.79 33.28 4.29
C LYS A 110 5.71 32.18 4.28
N TYR A 111 4.81 32.26 5.26
CA TYR A 111 3.70 31.29 5.44
C TYR A 111 4.07 29.89 5.93
N LEU A 112 5.33 29.55 6.20
CA LEU A 112 5.68 28.28 6.83
C LEU A 112 5.00 28.19 8.21
N ARG A 113 4.20 27.14 8.44
CA ARG A 113 3.53 26.85 9.71
C ARG A 113 3.85 25.48 10.28
N LYS A 114 4.49 24.63 9.50
CA LYS A 114 4.87 23.27 9.87
C LYS A 114 6.18 22.91 9.18
N THR A 115 6.97 22.07 9.83
CA THR A 115 8.14 21.45 9.20
C THR A 115 7.71 20.42 8.14
N LYS A 116 8.59 20.14 7.20
CA LYS A 116 8.36 19.14 6.14
C LYS A 116 8.02 17.77 6.72
N SER A 117 8.68 17.34 7.80
CA SER A 117 8.37 16.09 8.50
C SER A 117 6.93 16.02 9.01
N MET A 118 6.40 17.18 9.51
CA MET A 118 5.01 17.25 9.94
C MET A 118 4.03 17.25 8.76
N GLU A 119 4.40 17.86 7.63
CA GLU A 119 3.60 17.80 6.41
C GLU A 119 3.48 16.38 5.84
N GLU A 120 4.51 15.57 6.02
CA GLU A 120 4.52 14.16 5.61
C GLU A 120 3.81 13.24 6.61
N LEU A 121 3.95 13.49 7.92
CA LEU A 121 3.34 12.70 8.99
C LEU A 121 1.81 12.77 8.97
N ILE A 122 1.26 13.94 8.79
CA ILE A 122 -0.19 14.19 8.86
C ILE A 122 -0.98 13.35 7.82
N PRO A 123 -0.62 13.36 6.53
CA PRO A 123 -1.25 12.49 5.53
C PRO A 123 -1.14 11.02 5.87
N TRP A 124 0.02 10.60 6.40
CA TRP A 124 0.27 9.23 6.80
C TRP A 124 -0.65 8.77 7.94
N LEU A 125 -0.81 9.58 8.99
CA LEU A 125 -1.73 9.30 10.10
C LEU A 125 -3.18 9.20 9.60
N TYR A 126 -3.58 10.11 8.71
CA TYR A 126 -4.91 10.05 8.09
C TYR A 126 -5.12 8.77 7.28
N LEU A 127 -4.13 8.35 6.48
CA LEU A 127 -4.18 7.08 5.75
C LEU A 127 -4.29 5.88 6.70
N LYS A 128 -3.59 5.89 7.84
CA LYS A 128 -3.60 4.79 8.82
C LYS A 128 -4.89 4.69 9.64
N GLY A 129 -5.81 5.62 9.51
CA GLY A 129 -7.16 5.48 10.05
C GLY A 129 -7.51 6.44 11.17
N ILE A 130 -6.65 7.41 11.46
CA ILE A 130 -7.03 8.49 12.38
C ILE A 130 -8.08 9.34 11.67
N SER A 131 -9.27 9.46 12.30
CA SER A 131 -10.34 10.29 11.75
C SER A 131 -10.03 11.77 11.95
N THR A 132 -10.72 12.63 11.21
CA THR A 132 -10.54 14.09 11.35
C THR A 132 -10.80 14.56 12.78
N ASN A 133 -11.75 13.92 13.47
CA ASN A 133 -12.11 14.27 14.85
C ASN A 133 -11.08 13.78 15.88
N ASP A 134 -10.35 12.70 15.60
CA ASP A 134 -9.36 12.11 16.50
C ASP A 134 -7.97 12.77 16.34
N PHE A 135 -7.78 13.60 15.29
CA PHE A 135 -6.50 14.28 15.04
C PHE A 135 -6.05 15.19 16.18
N PRO A 136 -6.93 16.01 16.81
CA PRO A 136 -6.50 16.84 17.93
C PRO A 136 -5.88 16.02 19.05
N GLU A 137 -6.55 14.95 19.48
CA GLU A 137 -6.08 14.07 20.53
C GLU A 137 -4.77 13.36 20.15
N ALA A 138 -4.69 12.78 18.93
CA ALA A 138 -3.49 12.11 18.46
C ALA A 138 -2.29 13.07 18.34
N LEU A 139 -2.49 14.29 17.86
CA LEU A 139 -1.42 15.29 17.76
C LEU A 139 -1.04 15.86 19.12
N GLN A 140 -2.00 16.08 20.02
CA GLN A 140 -1.71 16.50 21.39
C GLN A 140 -0.89 15.48 22.16
N SER A 141 -1.20 14.18 22.00
CA SER A 141 -0.43 13.10 22.62
C SER A 141 1.02 13.02 22.10
N LEU A 142 1.25 13.38 20.81
CA LEU A 142 2.58 13.34 20.21
C LEU A 142 3.39 14.61 20.39
N LEU A 143 2.74 15.76 20.37
CA LEU A 143 3.40 17.08 20.21
C LEU A 143 3.11 18.04 21.39
N GLY A 144 2.28 17.60 22.31
CA GLY A 144 1.85 18.38 23.48
C GLY A 144 0.53 19.15 23.24
N PRO A 145 -0.05 19.71 24.32
CA PRO A 145 -1.41 20.25 24.36
C PRO A 145 -1.68 21.42 23.39
N GLU A 146 -0.63 22.12 22.97
CA GLU A 146 -0.71 23.23 22.01
C GLU A 146 -0.84 22.77 20.55
N ALA A 147 -0.77 21.45 20.27
CA ALA A 147 -0.89 20.94 18.92
C ALA A 147 -2.34 21.06 18.44
N LYS A 148 -2.53 21.84 17.38
CA LYS A 148 -3.84 22.03 16.75
C LYS A 148 -4.13 20.86 15.80
N GLY A 149 -5.36 20.35 15.83
CA GLY A 149 -5.84 19.34 14.91
C GLY A 149 -5.84 19.81 13.44
N LEU A 150 -6.18 18.89 12.54
CA LEU A 150 -6.35 19.23 11.13
C LEU A 150 -7.67 19.97 10.92
N SER A 151 -7.61 21.10 10.22
CA SER A 151 -8.83 21.74 9.73
C SER A 151 -9.45 20.95 8.58
N ALA A 152 -10.77 21.04 8.42
CA ALA A 152 -11.48 20.43 7.29
C ALA A 152 -10.89 20.85 5.93
N SER A 153 -10.48 22.12 5.81
CA SER A 153 -9.83 22.65 4.60
C SER A 153 -8.48 21.96 4.29
N THR A 154 -7.71 21.58 5.32
CA THR A 154 -6.46 20.85 5.13
C THR A 154 -6.73 19.44 4.57
N ILE A 155 -7.76 18.76 5.07
CA ILE A 155 -8.17 17.44 4.56
C ILE A 155 -8.68 17.55 3.11
N THR A 156 -9.47 18.57 2.79
CA THR A 156 -9.96 18.80 1.42
C THR A 156 -8.80 19.02 0.46
N ARG A 157 -7.84 19.87 0.83
CA ARG A 157 -6.63 20.10 0.02
C ARG A 157 -5.80 18.83 -0.16
N LEU A 158 -5.64 18.03 0.89
CA LEU A 158 -4.92 16.75 0.82
C LEU A 158 -5.58 15.79 -0.15
N LYS A 159 -6.91 15.69 -0.13
CA LYS A 159 -7.66 14.85 -1.07
C LYS A 159 -7.49 15.31 -2.51
N SER A 160 -7.53 16.62 -2.77
CA SER A 160 -7.29 17.19 -4.12
C SER A 160 -5.91 16.82 -4.63
N VAL A 161 -4.86 16.99 -3.83
CA VAL A 161 -3.49 16.58 -4.21
C VAL A 161 -3.41 15.08 -4.54
N TRP A 162 -4.07 14.24 -3.78
CA TRP A 162 -4.09 12.80 -4.05
C TRP A 162 -4.88 12.43 -5.30
N GLU A 163 -5.92 13.19 -5.63
CA GLU A 163 -6.67 13.03 -6.87
C GLU A 163 -5.81 13.36 -8.10
N ASP A 164 -5.04 14.45 -8.03
CA ASP A 164 -4.10 14.84 -9.08
C ASP A 164 -2.98 13.80 -9.23
N GLU A 165 -2.36 13.38 -8.13
CA GLU A 165 -1.35 12.32 -8.13
C GLU A 165 -1.87 11.00 -8.71
N TYR A 166 -3.13 10.62 -8.41
CA TYR A 166 -3.76 9.44 -8.98
C TYR A 166 -3.99 9.63 -10.50
N ALA A 167 -4.46 10.80 -10.93
CA ALA A 167 -4.71 11.09 -12.32
C ALA A 167 -3.43 10.99 -13.17
N ASP A 168 -2.31 11.51 -12.68
CA ASP A 168 -1.00 11.40 -13.33
C ASP A 168 -0.50 9.96 -13.31
N TRP A 169 -0.56 9.31 -12.16
CA TRP A 169 -0.11 7.93 -12.03
C TRP A 169 -0.92 6.95 -12.90
N SER A 170 -2.23 7.15 -13.01
CA SER A 170 -3.10 6.28 -13.81
C SER A 170 -2.81 6.34 -15.31
N LYS A 171 -2.31 7.46 -15.79
CA LYS A 171 -1.97 7.71 -17.20
C LYS A 171 -0.49 7.50 -17.53
N ARG A 172 0.34 7.15 -16.52
CA ARG A 172 1.79 7.01 -16.73
C ARG A 172 2.12 6.00 -17.82
N SER A 173 3.17 6.26 -18.57
CA SER A 173 3.68 5.33 -19.59
C SER A 173 4.14 4.00 -18.95
N LEU A 174 3.83 2.91 -19.61
CA LEU A 174 4.33 1.57 -19.33
C LEU A 174 5.28 1.08 -20.42
N ALA A 175 5.66 1.94 -21.37
CA ALA A 175 6.59 1.63 -22.42
C ALA A 175 7.94 1.15 -21.84
N GLY A 176 8.46 0.05 -22.39
CA GLY A 176 9.68 -0.59 -21.88
C GLY A 176 9.51 -1.37 -20.57
N LYS A 177 8.33 -1.40 -19.98
CA LYS A 177 8.02 -2.27 -18.85
C LYS A 177 7.67 -3.67 -19.34
N ARG A 178 8.25 -4.69 -18.71
CA ARG A 178 7.87 -6.09 -18.90
C ARG A 178 7.52 -6.72 -17.58
N TYR A 179 6.27 -7.17 -17.47
CA TYR A 179 5.78 -7.89 -16.30
C TYR A 179 5.72 -9.38 -16.63
N VAL A 180 6.44 -10.18 -15.85
CA VAL A 180 6.44 -11.65 -16.01
C VAL A 180 5.18 -12.23 -15.41
N TYR A 181 4.81 -11.78 -14.21
CA TYR A 181 3.60 -12.20 -13.51
C TYR A 181 2.65 -11.03 -13.30
N LEU A 182 1.35 -11.33 -13.39
CA LEU A 182 0.26 -10.38 -13.17
C LEU A 182 -0.73 -10.96 -12.16
N TRP A 183 -0.96 -10.28 -11.04
CA TRP A 183 -2.03 -10.61 -10.09
C TRP A 183 -3.19 -9.66 -10.31
N ALA A 184 -4.40 -10.23 -10.39
CA ALA A 184 -5.65 -9.51 -10.54
C ALA A 184 -6.61 -9.88 -9.41
N ASP A 185 -7.21 -8.87 -8.78
CA ASP A 185 -8.22 -9.07 -7.75
C ASP A 185 -9.13 -7.84 -7.63
N GLY A 186 -10.36 -8.05 -7.16
CA GLY A 186 -11.34 -7.01 -6.88
C GLY A 186 -11.52 -6.78 -5.38
N ILE A 187 -11.63 -5.53 -4.98
CA ILE A 187 -11.98 -5.19 -3.61
C ILE A 187 -13.24 -4.35 -3.55
N TYR A 188 -14.19 -4.76 -2.70
CA TYR A 188 -15.45 -4.07 -2.50
C TYR A 188 -15.35 -3.10 -1.33
N CYS A 189 -15.59 -1.82 -1.61
CA CYS A 189 -15.45 -0.71 -0.70
C CYS A 189 -16.82 -0.10 -0.34
N ASN A 190 -17.05 0.20 0.94
CA ASN A 190 -18.24 0.93 1.34
C ASN A 190 -18.05 2.43 1.02
N VAL A 191 -19.05 3.01 0.36
CA VAL A 191 -19.19 4.45 0.14
C VAL A 191 -20.43 4.92 0.90
N ARG A 192 -20.27 5.91 1.79
CA ARG A 192 -21.31 6.26 2.78
C ARG A 192 -22.64 6.75 2.19
N LEU A 193 -22.59 7.29 0.99
CA LEU A 193 -23.74 7.89 0.31
C LEU A 193 -24.30 7.01 -0.80
N GLU A 194 -23.81 5.77 -0.92
CA GLU A 194 -24.20 4.82 -1.95
C GLU A 194 -24.68 3.54 -1.28
N ASP A 195 -25.79 2.98 -1.76
CA ASP A 195 -26.36 1.73 -1.25
C ASP A 195 -25.49 0.53 -1.67
N ASP A 196 -24.92 0.59 -2.87
CA ASP A 196 -24.06 -0.45 -3.42
C ASP A 196 -22.58 -0.22 -3.03
N LYS A 197 -21.87 -1.33 -2.84
CA LYS A 197 -20.43 -1.28 -2.63
C LYS A 197 -19.72 -0.97 -3.94
N GLN A 198 -18.82 0.01 -3.91
CA GLN A 198 -17.89 0.27 -4.99
C GLN A 198 -16.96 -0.92 -5.19
N CYS A 199 -16.80 -1.39 -6.42
CA CYS A 199 -15.84 -2.42 -6.78
C CYS A 199 -14.58 -1.75 -7.35
N LEU A 200 -13.43 -1.94 -6.70
CA LEU A 200 -12.15 -1.47 -7.21
C LEU A 200 -11.34 -2.64 -7.74
N LEU A 201 -11.02 -2.58 -9.04
CA LEU A 201 -10.19 -3.55 -9.73
C LEU A 201 -8.72 -3.19 -9.55
N VAL A 202 -7.92 -4.14 -9.09
CA VAL A 202 -6.51 -3.91 -8.78
C VAL A 202 -5.63 -4.88 -9.55
N LEU A 203 -4.59 -4.37 -10.20
CA LEU A 203 -3.56 -5.14 -10.86
C LEU A 203 -2.20 -4.85 -10.23
N MET A 204 -1.49 -5.92 -9.91
CA MET A 204 -0.10 -5.92 -9.46
C MET A 204 0.73 -6.72 -10.45
N GLY A 205 1.93 -6.28 -10.78
CA GLY A 205 2.86 -7.02 -11.65
C GLY A 205 4.20 -7.27 -10.99
N ALA A 206 4.90 -8.28 -11.46
CA ALA A 206 6.30 -8.53 -11.14
C ALA A 206 7.15 -8.33 -12.40
N THR A 207 8.13 -7.45 -12.31
CA THR A 207 9.10 -7.17 -13.38
C THR A 207 10.14 -8.28 -13.49
N ALA A 208 10.93 -8.26 -14.56
CA ALA A 208 11.97 -9.26 -14.84
C ALA A 208 13.05 -9.39 -13.73
N ASP A 209 13.25 -8.36 -12.92
CA ASP A 209 14.14 -8.38 -11.76
C ASP A 209 13.43 -8.82 -10.43
N GLY A 210 12.19 -9.24 -10.53
CA GLY A 210 11.37 -9.70 -9.42
C GLY A 210 10.74 -8.59 -8.54
N THR A 211 10.89 -7.33 -8.93
CA THR A 211 10.27 -6.22 -8.23
C THR A 211 8.76 -6.22 -8.48
N LYS A 212 7.98 -6.07 -7.40
CA LYS A 212 6.52 -5.96 -7.50
C LYS A 212 6.10 -4.51 -7.66
N GLU A 213 5.21 -4.24 -8.60
CA GLU A 213 4.68 -2.90 -8.88
C GLU A 213 3.15 -2.92 -8.89
N LEU A 214 2.54 -1.86 -8.34
CA LEU A 214 1.13 -1.59 -8.54
C LEU A 214 0.93 -1.05 -9.97
N ILE A 215 0.13 -1.73 -10.77
CA ILE A 215 -0.05 -1.40 -12.19
C ILE A 215 -1.31 -0.57 -12.40
N ALA A 216 -2.43 -1.00 -11.82
CA ALA A 216 -3.70 -0.34 -11.92
C ALA A 216 -4.52 -0.46 -10.63
N VAL A 217 -5.28 0.58 -10.33
CA VAL A 217 -6.38 0.61 -9.37
C VAL A 217 -7.49 1.40 -10.05
N VAL A 218 -8.59 0.77 -10.41
CA VAL A 218 -9.64 1.38 -11.24
C VAL A 218 -11.00 1.07 -10.63
N ASP A 219 -11.91 2.02 -10.73
CA ASP A 219 -13.31 1.83 -10.38
C ASP A 219 -14.00 0.99 -11.47
N GLY A 220 -14.59 -0.13 -11.10
CA GLY A 220 -15.24 -1.05 -12.03
C GLY A 220 -16.70 -1.30 -11.65
N VAL A 221 -17.52 -1.51 -12.66
CA VAL A 221 -18.89 -1.98 -12.45
C VAL A 221 -18.84 -3.47 -12.13
N ARG A 222 -18.60 -3.80 -10.83
CA ARG A 222 -18.30 -5.15 -10.35
C ARG A 222 -17.04 -5.71 -11.04
N GLU A 223 -16.79 -7.00 -10.91
CA GLU A 223 -15.72 -7.70 -11.63
C GLU A 223 -16.20 -8.18 -13.01
N SER A 224 -16.86 -7.28 -13.78
CA SER A 224 -17.40 -7.61 -15.08
C SER A 224 -16.30 -7.79 -16.13
N GLU A 225 -16.59 -8.55 -17.17
CA GLU A 225 -15.71 -8.73 -18.32
C GLU A 225 -15.34 -7.39 -18.97
N LEU A 226 -16.34 -6.52 -19.15
CA LEU A 226 -16.14 -5.20 -19.76
C LEU A 226 -15.18 -4.34 -18.94
N SER A 227 -15.40 -4.27 -17.62
CA SER A 227 -14.53 -3.49 -16.74
C SER A 227 -13.09 -4.00 -16.75
N TRP A 228 -12.88 -5.30 -16.70
CA TRP A 228 -11.53 -5.88 -16.80
C TRP A 228 -10.90 -5.65 -18.19
N LYS A 229 -11.70 -5.75 -19.26
CA LYS A 229 -11.23 -5.48 -20.62
C LYS A 229 -10.76 -4.05 -20.78
N GLU A 230 -11.50 -3.07 -20.27
CA GLU A 230 -11.10 -1.65 -20.27
C GLU A 230 -9.78 -1.44 -19.51
N VAL A 231 -9.62 -2.08 -18.35
CA VAL A 231 -8.35 -2.02 -17.58
C VAL A 231 -7.20 -2.58 -18.41
N LEU A 232 -7.34 -3.78 -18.97
CA LEU A 232 -6.27 -4.43 -19.74
C LEU A 232 -5.94 -3.68 -21.04
N LEU A 233 -6.94 -3.15 -21.74
CA LEU A 233 -6.73 -2.30 -22.92
C LEU A 233 -6.01 -1.00 -22.55
N SER A 234 -6.33 -0.42 -21.38
CA SER A 234 -5.59 0.73 -20.87
C SER A 234 -4.11 0.43 -20.63
N LEU A 235 -3.73 -0.80 -20.24
CA LEU A 235 -2.32 -1.16 -20.12
C LEU A 235 -1.62 -1.12 -21.48
N LYS A 236 -2.26 -1.66 -22.51
CA LYS A 236 -1.73 -1.60 -23.90
C LYS A 236 -1.61 -0.18 -24.41
N SER A 237 -2.64 0.64 -24.24
CA SER A 237 -2.62 2.04 -24.68
C SER A 237 -1.53 2.87 -23.98
N ARG A 238 -1.13 2.48 -22.79
CA ARG A 238 -0.01 3.09 -22.06
C ARG A 238 1.37 2.51 -22.43
N GLY A 239 1.44 1.58 -23.38
CA GLY A 239 2.67 1.04 -23.93
C GLY A 239 3.12 -0.30 -23.33
N LEU A 240 2.25 -1.05 -22.65
CA LEU A 240 2.56 -2.44 -22.27
C LEU A 240 2.36 -3.35 -23.50
N GLU A 241 3.43 -3.59 -24.23
CA GLU A 241 3.42 -4.37 -25.48
C GLU A 241 3.47 -5.88 -25.20
N ASP A 242 4.39 -6.30 -24.31
CA ASP A 242 4.61 -7.69 -23.98
C ASP A 242 3.49 -8.25 -23.08
N ALA A 243 2.92 -9.39 -23.48
CA ALA A 243 2.00 -10.13 -22.63
C ALA A 243 2.72 -10.72 -21.41
N PRO A 244 2.15 -10.67 -20.19
CA PRO A 244 2.68 -11.40 -19.04
C PRO A 244 2.74 -12.91 -19.31
N GLU A 245 3.75 -13.59 -18.77
CA GLU A 245 3.87 -15.06 -18.89
C GLU A 245 2.75 -15.79 -18.14
N LEU A 246 2.33 -15.24 -16.99
CA LEU A 246 1.29 -15.82 -16.14
C LEU A 246 0.45 -14.73 -15.50
N ALA A 247 -0.87 -14.92 -15.53
CA ALA A 247 -1.80 -14.14 -14.73
C ALA A 247 -2.38 -14.99 -13.60
N ILE A 248 -2.46 -14.44 -12.41
CA ILE A 248 -2.97 -15.08 -11.19
C ILE A 248 -4.21 -14.32 -10.71
N GLY A 249 -5.30 -15.04 -10.50
CA GLY A 249 -6.56 -14.43 -10.06
C GLY A 249 -7.51 -15.41 -9.40
N ASP A 250 -8.60 -14.86 -8.86
CA ASP A 250 -9.73 -15.65 -8.37
C ASP A 250 -10.54 -16.25 -9.53
N GLY A 251 -11.62 -16.93 -9.19
CA GLY A 251 -12.58 -17.51 -10.12
C GLY A 251 -13.47 -16.53 -10.89
N ALA A 252 -13.24 -15.21 -10.80
CA ALA A 252 -14.00 -14.20 -11.50
C ALA A 252 -13.94 -14.38 -13.02
N LEU A 253 -15.02 -14.85 -13.63
CA LEU A 253 -15.08 -15.17 -15.05
C LEU A 253 -14.80 -13.98 -15.98
N GLY A 254 -15.16 -12.77 -15.53
CA GLY A 254 -14.96 -11.54 -16.29
C GLY A 254 -13.49 -11.26 -16.60
N PHE A 255 -12.60 -11.39 -15.60
CA PHE A 255 -11.16 -11.18 -15.80
C PHE A 255 -10.58 -12.13 -16.84
N TRP A 256 -10.88 -13.42 -16.74
CA TRP A 256 -10.28 -14.43 -17.61
C TRP A 256 -10.72 -14.31 -19.05
N LYS A 257 -11.98 -13.96 -19.31
CA LYS A 257 -12.44 -13.68 -20.66
C LYS A 257 -11.75 -12.46 -21.26
N ALA A 258 -11.67 -11.36 -20.51
CA ALA A 258 -10.96 -10.17 -20.92
C ALA A 258 -9.47 -10.43 -21.18
N LEU A 259 -8.82 -11.23 -20.33
CA LEU A 259 -7.41 -11.59 -20.48
C LEU A 259 -7.14 -12.34 -21.79
N ARG A 260 -7.96 -13.36 -22.12
CA ARG A 260 -7.83 -14.12 -23.36
C ARG A 260 -7.96 -13.27 -24.61
N GLU A 261 -8.81 -12.24 -24.57
CA GLU A 261 -8.98 -11.31 -25.68
C GLU A 261 -7.83 -10.32 -25.82
N VAL A 262 -7.35 -9.78 -24.71
CA VAL A 262 -6.35 -8.70 -24.72
C VAL A 262 -4.91 -9.25 -24.74
N PHE A 263 -4.64 -10.30 -23.98
CA PHE A 263 -3.34 -10.97 -23.85
C PHE A 263 -3.46 -12.49 -24.02
N PRO A 264 -3.76 -12.99 -25.24
CA PRO A 264 -4.06 -14.40 -25.50
C PRO A 264 -2.87 -15.35 -25.19
N ALA A 265 -1.65 -14.84 -25.20
CA ALA A 265 -0.45 -15.63 -24.87
C ALA A 265 -0.24 -15.82 -23.37
N THR A 266 -0.93 -15.06 -22.53
CA THR A 266 -0.79 -15.14 -21.07
C THR A 266 -1.45 -16.39 -20.53
N ARG A 267 -0.73 -17.19 -19.77
CA ARG A 267 -1.24 -18.38 -19.12
C ARG A 267 -2.06 -18.02 -17.87
N GLU A 268 -3.01 -18.89 -17.52
CA GLU A 268 -3.92 -18.66 -16.40
C GLU A 268 -3.54 -19.50 -15.19
N GLN A 269 -3.47 -18.90 -14.01
CA GLN A 269 -3.35 -19.58 -12.73
C GLN A 269 -4.49 -19.17 -11.81
N ARG A 270 -5.31 -20.12 -11.41
CA ARG A 270 -6.36 -19.91 -10.41
C ARG A 270 -5.78 -19.88 -9.00
N CYS A 271 -6.26 -18.96 -8.18
CA CYS A 271 -5.88 -18.89 -6.78
C CYS A 271 -6.34 -20.13 -6.01
N THR A 272 -5.39 -20.90 -5.46
CA THR A 272 -5.67 -22.12 -4.70
C THR A 272 -6.39 -21.84 -3.37
N VAL A 273 -6.15 -20.68 -2.75
CA VAL A 273 -6.81 -20.27 -1.51
C VAL A 273 -8.30 -20.01 -1.76
N HIS A 274 -8.64 -19.19 -2.76
CA HIS A 274 -10.03 -18.93 -3.13
C HIS A 274 -10.73 -20.20 -3.58
N LYS A 275 -10.05 -21.04 -4.38
CA LYS A 275 -10.61 -22.34 -4.80
C LYS A 275 -10.91 -23.23 -3.60
N THR A 276 -9.96 -23.33 -2.66
CA THR A 276 -10.17 -24.09 -1.42
C THR A 276 -11.41 -23.60 -0.67
N ALA A 277 -11.55 -22.30 -0.46
CA ALA A 277 -12.72 -21.72 0.19
C ALA A 277 -14.02 -22.03 -0.55
N ASN A 278 -14.03 -21.92 -1.89
CA ASN A 278 -15.19 -22.18 -2.73
C ASN A 278 -15.63 -23.66 -2.68
N VAL A 279 -14.68 -24.59 -2.62
CA VAL A 279 -14.95 -26.03 -2.47
C VAL A 279 -15.49 -26.32 -1.06
N LEU A 280 -14.82 -25.82 -0.02
CA LEU A 280 -15.25 -26.05 1.37
C LEU A 280 -16.65 -25.50 1.66
N ASN A 281 -17.02 -24.35 1.05
CA ASN A 281 -18.36 -23.77 1.19
C ASN A 281 -19.48 -24.67 0.63
N LYS A 282 -19.15 -25.69 -0.16
CA LYS A 282 -20.09 -26.67 -0.72
C LYS A 282 -20.12 -27.97 0.09
N LEU A 283 -19.38 -28.03 1.20
CA LEU A 283 -19.28 -29.18 2.07
C LEU A 283 -19.81 -28.84 3.48
N PRO A 284 -20.44 -29.79 4.17
CA PRO A 284 -20.81 -29.66 5.58
C PRO A 284 -19.58 -29.32 6.44
N LYS A 285 -19.78 -28.53 7.49
CA LYS A 285 -18.69 -28.09 8.37
C LYS A 285 -17.88 -29.24 8.97
N SER A 286 -18.52 -30.37 9.28
CA SER A 286 -17.89 -31.58 9.82
C SER A 286 -16.86 -32.20 8.87
N LEU A 287 -17.06 -32.08 7.56
CA LEU A 287 -16.16 -32.65 6.55
C LEU A 287 -15.08 -31.66 6.08
N GLN A 288 -15.24 -30.38 6.35
CA GLN A 288 -14.29 -29.35 5.89
C GLN A 288 -12.84 -29.59 6.35
N PRO A 289 -12.55 -30.07 7.59
CA PRO A 289 -11.18 -30.37 7.99
C PRO A 289 -10.53 -31.47 7.16
N GLN A 290 -11.27 -32.53 6.84
CA GLN A 290 -10.80 -33.62 5.99
C GLN A 290 -10.58 -33.13 4.56
N ALA A 291 -11.55 -32.47 3.97
CA ALA A 291 -11.47 -31.92 2.62
C ALA A 291 -10.30 -30.92 2.49
N LYS A 292 -10.09 -30.06 3.49
CA LYS A 292 -8.96 -29.13 3.51
C LYS A 292 -7.61 -29.85 3.48
N ARG A 293 -7.43 -30.95 4.22
CA ARG A 293 -6.19 -31.74 4.17
C ARG A 293 -5.96 -32.32 2.76
N LEU A 294 -6.97 -32.93 2.15
CA LEU A 294 -6.84 -33.48 0.80
C LEU A 294 -6.56 -32.41 -0.25
N LEU A 295 -7.20 -31.23 -0.17
CA LEU A 295 -6.88 -30.10 -1.04
C LEU A 295 -5.44 -29.63 -0.85
N HIS A 296 -4.95 -29.57 0.40
CA HIS A 296 -3.54 -29.20 0.66
C HIS A 296 -2.56 -30.18 0.04
N ASN A 297 -2.87 -31.48 0.01
CA ASN A 297 -2.02 -32.48 -0.66
C ASN A 297 -1.87 -32.18 -2.16
N ILE A 298 -2.92 -31.67 -2.81
CA ILE A 298 -2.85 -31.24 -4.22
C ILE A 298 -1.87 -30.07 -4.38
N TRP A 299 -2.03 -29.02 -3.54
CA TRP A 299 -1.26 -27.78 -3.66
C TRP A 299 0.20 -27.92 -3.21
N GLN A 300 0.52 -28.93 -2.40
CA GLN A 300 1.84 -29.17 -1.84
C GLN A 300 2.59 -30.32 -2.50
N ALA A 301 1.97 -31.01 -3.44
CA ALA A 301 2.62 -32.08 -4.19
C ALA A 301 3.91 -31.55 -4.87
N PRO A 302 5.01 -32.34 -4.85
CA PRO A 302 6.27 -31.92 -5.45
C PRO A 302 6.24 -31.91 -6.98
N THR A 303 5.35 -32.73 -7.58
CA THR A 303 5.21 -32.84 -9.04
C THR A 303 3.75 -32.69 -9.47
N ARG A 304 3.55 -32.30 -10.73
CA ARG A 304 2.22 -32.24 -11.34
C ARG A 304 1.54 -33.64 -11.37
N ALA A 305 2.31 -34.69 -11.55
CA ALA A 305 1.78 -36.06 -11.55
C ALA A 305 1.19 -36.46 -10.19
N GLU A 306 1.92 -36.18 -9.11
CA GLU A 306 1.44 -36.43 -7.75
C GLU A 306 0.27 -35.49 -7.37
N ALA A 307 0.29 -34.23 -7.83
CA ALA A 307 -0.83 -33.35 -7.67
C ALA A 307 -2.09 -33.87 -8.34
N ASN A 308 -1.98 -34.45 -9.54
CA ASN A 308 -3.08 -35.09 -10.24
C ASN A 308 -3.62 -36.31 -9.51
N GLN A 309 -2.74 -37.17 -8.95
CA GLN A 309 -3.16 -38.30 -8.12
C GLN A 309 -3.94 -37.81 -6.86
N ALA A 310 -3.43 -36.80 -6.17
CA ALA A 310 -4.11 -36.24 -5.03
C ALA A 310 -5.45 -35.59 -5.42
N PHE A 311 -5.53 -35.01 -6.60
CA PHE A 311 -6.75 -34.43 -7.17
C PHE A 311 -7.80 -35.52 -7.42
N ASP A 312 -7.41 -36.64 -8.06
CA ASP A 312 -8.30 -37.74 -8.33
C ASP A 312 -8.79 -38.41 -7.04
N LEU A 313 -7.92 -38.55 -6.04
CA LEU A 313 -8.30 -39.06 -4.71
C LEU A 313 -9.36 -38.14 -4.05
N PHE A 314 -9.25 -36.80 -4.20
CA PHE A 314 -10.28 -35.89 -3.70
C PHE A 314 -11.62 -36.13 -4.40
N LEU A 315 -11.62 -36.27 -5.73
CA LEU A 315 -12.84 -36.50 -6.49
C LEU A 315 -13.48 -37.85 -6.07
N GLU A 316 -12.71 -38.94 -6.03
CA GLU A 316 -13.20 -40.25 -5.60
C GLU A 316 -13.81 -40.24 -4.19
N THR A 317 -13.20 -39.45 -3.26
CA THR A 317 -13.67 -39.39 -1.88
C THR A 317 -15.01 -38.66 -1.74
N PHE A 318 -15.27 -37.64 -2.56
CA PHE A 318 -16.41 -36.75 -2.33
C PHE A 318 -17.47 -36.74 -3.42
N ASP A 319 -17.21 -37.26 -4.63
CA ASP A 319 -18.10 -37.10 -5.79
C ASP A 319 -19.46 -37.75 -5.58
N ALA A 320 -19.49 -38.94 -5.04
CA ALA A 320 -20.76 -39.68 -4.84
C ALA A 320 -21.79 -38.93 -3.97
N LYS A 321 -21.33 -38.14 -2.99
CA LYS A 321 -22.20 -37.40 -2.04
C LYS A 321 -22.22 -35.88 -2.24
N TYR A 322 -21.16 -35.32 -2.83
CA TYR A 322 -20.98 -33.87 -2.94
C TYR A 322 -20.51 -33.45 -4.34
N PRO A 323 -21.27 -33.80 -5.41
CA PRO A 323 -20.86 -33.52 -6.81
C PRO A 323 -20.71 -32.02 -7.11
N GLN A 324 -21.35 -31.15 -6.32
CA GLN A 324 -21.15 -29.70 -6.47
C GLN A 324 -19.76 -29.24 -5.97
N ALA A 325 -19.19 -29.92 -4.98
CA ALA A 325 -17.85 -29.58 -4.46
C ALA A 325 -16.77 -30.10 -5.41
N THR A 326 -16.90 -31.35 -5.88
CA THR A 326 -15.98 -31.95 -6.84
C THR A 326 -16.05 -31.26 -8.19
N GLY A 327 -17.23 -30.99 -8.73
CA GLY A 327 -17.40 -30.23 -9.95
C GLY A 327 -16.86 -28.78 -9.85
N CYS A 328 -16.96 -28.15 -8.67
CA CYS A 328 -16.32 -26.85 -8.42
C CYS A 328 -14.79 -26.94 -8.53
N LEU A 329 -14.19 -28.03 -8.05
CA LEU A 329 -12.75 -28.24 -8.14
C LEU A 329 -12.33 -28.64 -9.56
N ALA A 330 -12.98 -29.64 -10.15
CA ALA A 330 -12.61 -30.27 -11.41
C ALA A 330 -12.59 -29.31 -12.61
N LYS A 331 -13.55 -28.37 -12.67
CA LYS A 331 -13.68 -27.44 -13.80
C LYS A 331 -12.45 -26.54 -14.05
N ASP A 332 -11.60 -26.34 -13.03
CA ASP A 332 -10.44 -25.46 -13.13
C ASP A 332 -9.11 -26.24 -12.95
N ARG A 333 -9.13 -27.59 -13.10
CA ARG A 333 -7.98 -28.47 -12.83
C ARG A 333 -6.70 -27.95 -13.49
N GLU A 334 -6.72 -27.73 -14.79
CA GLU A 334 -5.54 -27.27 -15.54
C GLU A 334 -5.04 -25.91 -15.04
N ALA A 335 -5.94 -24.95 -14.90
CA ALA A 335 -5.60 -23.60 -14.45
C ALA A 335 -5.14 -23.55 -12.97
N LEU A 336 -5.46 -24.57 -12.17
CA LEU A 336 -5.00 -24.68 -10.79
C LEU A 336 -3.58 -25.26 -10.69
N LEU A 337 -3.15 -26.02 -11.68
CA LEU A 337 -1.85 -26.71 -11.73
C LEU A 337 -0.84 -26.06 -12.69
N THR A 338 -1.19 -24.91 -13.29
CA THR A 338 -0.32 -24.20 -14.23
C THR A 338 1.01 -23.81 -13.61
N PHE A 339 1.06 -23.51 -12.30
CA PHE A 339 2.27 -23.12 -11.59
C PHE A 339 3.42 -24.12 -11.67
N TYR A 340 3.15 -25.42 -11.92
CA TYR A 340 4.19 -26.44 -12.08
C TYR A 340 5.11 -26.19 -13.30
N ASP A 341 4.64 -25.40 -14.27
CA ASP A 341 5.41 -25.02 -15.45
C ASP A 341 6.21 -23.73 -15.23
N PHE A 342 6.43 -23.34 -13.99
CA PHE A 342 7.17 -22.16 -13.58
C PHE A 342 8.17 -22.51 -12.47
N PRO A 343 9.24 -21.71 -12.26
CA PRO A 343 10.27 -22.03 -11.27
C PRO A 343 9.69 -22.34 -9.89
N ALA A 344 10.15 -23.44 -9.27
CA ALA A 344 9.64 -23.91 -7.97
C ALA A 344 9.74 -22.85 -6.88
N GLU A 345 10.79 -22.02 -6.88
CA GLU A 345 10.99 -20.93 -5.94
C GLU A 345 9.91 -19.85 -6.03
N ASN A 346 9.25 -19.71 -7.20
CA ASN A 346 8.18 -18.76 -7.41
C ASN A 346 6.80 -19.28 -6.95
N TRP A 347 6.62 -20.60 -6.75
CA TRP A 347 5.32 -21.19 -6.46
C TRP A 347 4.59 -20.59 -5.26
N CYS A 348 5.33 -20.23 -4.21
CA CYS A 348 4.74 -19.60 -3.03
C CYS A 348 4.08 -18.23 -3.34
N HIS A 349 4.46 -17.60 -4.45
CA HIS A 349 3.93 -16.32 -4.89
C HIS A 349 2.84 -16.45 -5.95
N ILE A 350 2.92 -17.46 -6.82
CA ILE A 350 2.05 -17.56 -8.00
C ILE A 350 0.87 -18.51 -7.83
N ARG A 351 0.85 -19.38 -6.81
CA ARG A 351 -0.30 -20.25 -6.51
C ARG A 351 -1.49 -19.50 -5.92
N THR A 352 -1.30 -18.29 -5.45
CA THR A 352 -2.31 -17.53 -4.71
C THR A 352 -2.29 -16.06 -5.07
N THR A 353 -3.39 -15.36 -4.75
CA THR A 353 -3.49 -13.90 -4.81
C THR A 353 -2.96 -13.21 -3.54
N ASN A 354 -2.33 -13.93 -2.61
CA ASN A 354 -1.78 -13.38 -1.38
C ASN A 354 -0.91 -12.12 -1.57
N PRO A 355 -0.08 -11.99 -2.63
CA PRO A 355 0.68 -10.77 -2.86
C PRO A 355 -0.18 -9.51 -2.93
N ILE A 356 -1.35 -9.57 -3.57
CA ILE A 356 -2.28 -8.46 -3.67
C ILE A 356 -3.21 -8.38 -2.44
N GLU A 357 -3.62 -9.50 -1.86
CA GLU A 357 -4.49 -9.54 -0.68
C GLU A 357 -3.86 -8.93 0.56
N SER A 358 -2.54 -9.05 0.72
CA SER A 358 -1.81 -8.41 1.82
C SER A 358 -1.96 -6.89 1.80
N THR A 359 -2.04 -6.29 0.62
CA THR A 359 -2.35 -4.88 0.41
C THR A 359 -3.78 -4.56 0.83
N PHE A 360 -4.72 -5.44 0.49
CA PHE A 360 -6.13 -5.27 0.85
C PHE A 360 -6.39 -5.35 2.37
N ALA A 361 -5.55 -6.03 3.12
CA ALA A 361 -5.69 -6.07 4.58
C ALA A 361 -5.60 -4.66 5.21
N THR A 362 -4.66 -3.83 4.75
CA THR A 362 -4.51 -2.43 5.19
C THR A 362 -5.75 -1.61 4.82
N ILE A 363 -6.30 -1.84 3.64
CA ILE A 363 -7.47 -1.16 3.12
C ILE A 363 -8.72 -1.53 3.91
N ARG A 364 -8.94 -2.83 4.13
CA ARG A 364 -10.06 -3.35 4.93
C ARG A 364 -10.01 -2.82 6.37
N LEU A 365 -8.79 -2.71 6.96
CA LEU A 365 -8.61 -2.12 8.28
C LEU A 365 -9.06 -0.66 8.32
N ARG A 366 -8.64 0.13 7.33
CA ARG A 366 -9.04 1.54 7.20
C ARG A 366 -10.55 1.68 7.05
N GLN A 367 -11.16 0.92 6.14
CA GLN A 367 -12.61 0.96 5.91
C GLN A 367 -13.41 0.60 7.16
N ARG A 368 -12.95 -0.42 7.91
CA ARG A 368 -13.59 -0.83 9.16
C ARG A 368 -13.58 0.29 10.19
N LYS A 369 -12.45 1.01 10.34
CA LYS A 369 -12.32 2.14 11.26
C LYS A 369 -13.16 3.36 10.85
N THR A 370 -13.23 3.66 9.56
CA THR A 370 -13.89 4.89 9.07
C THR A 370 -15.32 4.66 8.56
N ARG A 371 -15.81 3.42 8.59
CA ARG A 371 -17.14 3.03 8.05
C ARG A 371 -17.35 3.42 6.59
N GLY A 372 -16.27 3.43 5.79
CA GLY A 372 -16.28 3.78 4.37
C GLY A 372 -15.84 5.22 4.07
N CYS A 373 -15.75 5.54 2.80
CA CYS A 373 -15.39 6.86 2.28
C CYS A 373 -16.64 7.69 1.97
N GLY A 374 -16.48 9.03 1.87
CA GLY A 374 -17.60 9.93 1.60
C GLY A 374 -18.08 9.96 0.15
N SER A 375 -17.24 9.48 -0.81
CA SER A 375 -17.59 9.36 -2.23
C SER A 375 -16.75 8.28 -2.89
N ALA A 376 -17.20 7.77 -4.05
CA ALA A 376 -16.47 6.78 -4.86
C ALA A 376 -15.08 7.30 -5.27
N LYS A 377 -14.98 8.56 -5.70
CA LYS A 377 -13.70 9.19 -6.05
C LYS A 377 -12.74 9.25 -4.87
N ALA A 378 -13.22 9.64 -3.68
CA ALA A 378 -12.40 9.65 -2.47
C ALA A 378 -12.00 8.24 -2.01
N SER A 379 -12.84 7.24 -2.25
CA SER A 379 -12.54 5.83 -2.01
C SER A 379 -11.42 5.35 -2.92
N LEU A 380 -11.51 5.60 -4.22
CA LEU A 380 -10.52 5.23 -5.23
C LEU A 380 -9.14 5.84 -4.91
N THR A 381 -9.08 7.16 -4.67
CA THR A 381 -7.81 7.84 -4.38
C THR A 381 -7.21 7.41 -3.04
N MET A 382 -8.04 7.14 -2.02
CA MET A 382 -7.60 6.57 -0.75
C MET A 382 -7.00 5.18 -0.93
N MET A 383 -7.66 4.32 -1.74
CA MET A 383 -7.17 2.99 -2.08
C MET A 383 -5.83 3.03 -2.79
N PHE A 384 -5.71 3.90 -3.79
CA PHE A 384 -4.46 4.14 -4.48
C PHE A 384 -3.32 4.53 -3.51
N LYS A 385 -3.55 5.50 -2.62
CA LYS A 385 -2.54 5.95 -1.65
C LYS A 385 -2.16 4.86 -0.64
N LEU A 386 -3.13 4.07 -0.18
CA LEU A 386 -2.87 2.93 0.71
C LEU A 386 -2.06 1.84 0.01
N ALA A 387 -2.41 1.48 -1.23
CA ALA A 387 -1.67 0.51 -2.03
C ALA A 387 -0.26 1.02 -2.36
N GLN A 388 -0.10 2.30 -2.72
CA GLN A 388 1.19 2.95 -2.93
C GLN A 388 2.05 2.97 -1.64
N SER A 389 1.44 3.20 -0.48
CA SER A 389 2.14 3.11 0.81
C SER A 389 2.58 1.68 1.12
N ALA A 390 1.73 0.69 0.84
CA ALA A 390 2.05 -0.73 1.04
C ALA A 390 3.15 -1.21 0.10
N SER A 391 3.18 -0.72 -1.15
CA SER A 391 4.16 -1.13 -2.15
C SER A 391 5.61 -0.81 -1.76
N LYS A 392 5.84 0.20 -0.94
CA LYS A 392 7.16 0.53 -0.39
C LYS A 392 7.77 -0.59 0.48
N GLY A 393 6.92 -1.45 1.06
CA GLY A 393 7.33 -2.59 1.87
C GLY A 393 7.34 -3.93 1.12
N TRP A 394 7.02 -3.96 -0.15
CA TRP A 394 6.97 -5.21 -0.90
C TRP A 394 8.38 -5.75 -1.14
N ARG A 395 8.57 -7.01 -0.79
CA ARG A 395 9.82 -7.72 -1.07
C ARG A 395 9.82 -8.26 -2.49
N LYS A 396 11.00 -8.36 -3.11
CA LYS A 396 11.17 -9.04 -4.39
C LYS A 396 10.69 -10.49 -4.33
N LEU A 397 10.35 -11.05 -5.47
CA LEU A 397 10.02 -12.47 -5.58
C LEU A 397 11.22 -13.34 -5.20
N ARG A 398 10.97 -14.45 -4.51
CA ARG A 398 11.98 -15.51 -4.36
C ARG A 398 12.22 -16.12 -5.73
N GLY A 399 13.45 -16.53 -6.03
CA GLY A 399 13.80 -17.12 -7.32
C GLY A 399 13.67 -16.14 -8.49
N HIS A 400 13.76 -14.84 -8.26
CA HIS A 400 13.66 -13.80 -9.31
C HIS A 400 14.76 -13.93 -10.38
N THR A 401 15.84 -14.63 -10.11
CA THR A 401 16.91 -14.91 -11.08
C THR A 401 16.41 -15.72 -12.28
N HIS A 402 15.45 -16.62 -12.07
CA HIS A 402 14.85 -17.46 -13.12
C HIS A 402 13.80 -16.74 -13.97
N LEU A 403 13.42 -15.51 -13.62
CA LEU A 403 12.45 -14.75 -14.43
C LEU A 403 13.01 -14.36 -15.80
N LYS A 404 14.32 -14.19 -15.89
CA LYS A 404 15.00 -13.93 -17.17
C LYS A 404 14.93 -15.14 -18.10
N ASP A 405 15.08 -16.33 -17.53
CA ASP A 405 15.01 -17.60 -18.29
C ASP A 405 13.60 -17.78 -18.89
N LEU A 406 12.55 -17.49 -18.10
CA LEU A 406 11.17 -17.49 -18.58
C LEU A 406 10.96 -16.52 -19.76
N ILE A 407 11.49 -15.32 -19.67
CA ILE A 407 11.39 -14.29 -20.71
C ILE A 407 12.12 -14.76 -22.00
N GLN A 408 13.18 -15.54 -21.86
CA GLN A 408 13.91 -16.14 -22.98
C GLN A 408 13.25 -17.38 -23.55
N GLY A 409 12.09 -17.79 -23.01
CA GLY A 409 11.32 -18.93 -23.47
C GLY A 409 11.80 -20.27 -22.92
N VAL A 410 12.64 -20.28 -21.89
CA VAL A 410 13.08 -21.51 -21.23
C VAL A 410 11.87 -22.14 -20.53
N ARG A 411 11.66 -23.44 -20.78
CA ARG A 411 10.57 -24.22 -20.18
C ARG A 411 10.97 -24.74 -18.81
N PHE A 412 9.99 -24.78 -17.93
CA PHE A 412 10.11 -25.40 -16.62
C PHE A 412 9.13 -26.58 -16.53
N ILE A 413 9.56 -27.67 -15.93
CA ILE A 413 8.76 -28.87 -15.69
C ILE A 413 8.90 -29.22 -14.20
N ASP A 414 7.78 -29.25 -13.49
CA ASP A 414 7.75 -29.45 -12.03
C ASP A 414 8.69 -28.50 -11.29
N GLY A 415 8.78 -27.26 -11.78
CA GLY A 415 9.58 -26.19 -11.17
C GLY A 415 11.07 -26.20 -11.50
N GLU A 416 11.57 -27.22 -12.21
CA GLU A 416 12.96 -27.31 -12.67
C GLU A 416 13.10 -26.87 -14.12
N ASN A 417 14.20 -26.18 -14.46
CA ASN A 417 14.54 -25.83 -15.82
C ASN A 417 14.76 -27.12 -16.65
N GLU A 418 14.10 -27.23 -17.80
CA GLU A 418 14.10 -28.42 -18.66
C GLU A 418 15.53 -28.84 -19.08
N ASN A 419 16.35 -27.86 -19.45
CA ASN A 419 17.75 -28.13 -19.86
C ASN A 419 18.56 -28.75 -18.72
N THR A 420 18.47 -28.20 -17.51
CA THR A 420 19.18 -28.73 -16.33
C THR A 420 18.64 -30.08 -15.89
N ARG A 421 17.35 -30.34 -16.08
CA ARG A 421 16.71 -31.61 -15.76
C ARG A 421 17.21 -32.74 -16.69
N ASP A 422 17.37 -32.43 -17.96
CA ASP A 422 17.86 -33.41 -18.94
C ASP A 422 19.34 -33.72 -18.77
N GLU A 423 20.17 -32.73 -18.44
CA GLU A 423 21.57 -32.93 -18.04
C GLU A 423 21.69 -33.84 -16.82
N LYS A 424 20.89 -33.62 -15.76
CA LYS A 424 20.87 -34.49 -14.58
C LYS A 424 20.45 -35.95 -14.90
N LYS A 425 19.50 -36.13 -15.83
CA LYS A 425 19.09 -37.48 -16.28
C LYS A 425 20.21 -38.17 -17.03
N LEU A 426 20.91 -37.50 -17.93
CA LEU A 426 22.05 -38.02 -18.68
C LEU A 426 23.19 -38.44 -17.75
N GLN A 427 23.51 -37.59 -16.74
CA GLN A 427 24.53 -37.94 -15.73
C GLN A 427 24.16 -39.16 -14.91
N ARG A 428 22.93 -39.27 -14.43
CA ARG A 428 22.46 -40.48 -13.68
C ARG A 428 22.45 -41.75 -14.55
N SER A 429 22.16 -41.61 -15.83
CA SER A 429 22.21 -42.77 -16.76
C SER A 429 23.66 -43.20 -17.02
N SER A 430 24.61 -42.32 -17.09
CA SER A 430 26.03 -42.63 -17.25
C SER A 430 26.65 -43.23 -15.99
N GLU A 431 26.26 -42.77 -14.80
CA GLU A 431 26.69 -43.36 -13.52
C GLU A 431 26.17 -44.77 -13.29
N ASN A 432 24.90 -45.05 -13.71
CA ASN A 432 24.31 -46.40 -13.59
C ASN A 432 24.86 -47.39 -14.62
N ASN A 433 25.48 -46.92 -15.72
CA ASN A 433 26.09 -47.74 -16.74
C ASN A 433 27.60 -47.93 -16.57
N SER A 434 28.23 -47.41 -15.54
CA SER A 434 29.63 -47.71 -15.20
C SER A 434 29.70 -49.15 -14.69
N PRO A 435 30.50 -50.03 -15.32
CA PRO A 435 30.65 -51.42 -14.85
C PRO A 435 31.18 -51.37 -13.40
N LYS A 436 30.44 -52.01 -12.49
CA LYS A 436 31.02 -52.37 -11.19
C LYS A 436 32.19 -53.27 -11.48
N GLU A 437 33.42 -52.74 -11.43
CA GLU A 437 34.61 -53.56 -11.38
C GLU A 437 34.47 -54.48 -10.16
N ALA A 438 34.33 -55.76 -10.48
CA ALA A 438 34.31 -56.83 -9.51
C ALA A 438 35.69 -56.85 -8.82
N ALA A 439 35.74 -56.35 -7.60
CA ALA A 439 36.86 -56.64 -6.72
C ALA A 439 36.81 -58.13 -6.37
N ALA A 440 37.69 -58.86 -6.97
CA ALA A 440 38.05 -60.22 -6.56
C ALA A 440 39.02 -60.15 -5.37
#